data_4fd13624d8d8b3a05d9203376d4cb2e9
#
_entry.id   4fd13624d8d8b3a05d9203376d4cb2e9
#
_cell.length_a   1.000
_cell.length_b   1.000
_cell.length_c   1.000
_cell.angle_alpha   90.00
_cell.angle_beta   90.00
_cell.angle_gamma   90.00
#
_symmetry.space_group_name_H-M   'P 1'
#
loop_
_entity.id
_entity.type
_entity.pdbx_description
1 polymer ?
#
loop_
_entity_poly.entity_id
_entity_poly.type
_entity_poly.pdbx_seq_one_letter_code
_entity_poly.pdbx_strand_id
1 'polypeptide(L)'
;MNALIETFGNNSKEKLQKPNFDTRIGREFLAFYLQTKFKQILNYDKKNKEHLFLEIKDDFIPNFLDRLVNYPEKKIMIGITGESASGKSTICDEIRKIIKEKNMPITIINADNYFRDISDLIKKYGSFDILRDNGHDVDAPENFRLDLLFEHALKLKDGFDINAPKYLTNGTGVSVLNAIEVKSNKIVVIEGMASMFEPVRDVFDIKIYVETSKKIRKKRFLERAKFRNQDMENAIKHWGYVEGAGLKYIQPSKKYSDIIINGEADLEYFIQVVEYINHITNSFSTQS
;
A
#
# COMPACT_ATOMS: atom_id res chain seq x y z
N MET A 1 0.87 10.49 19.79
CA MET A 1 2.32 10.25 19.90
C MET A 1 2.75 9.86 21.31
N ASN A 2 2.29 10.55 22.36
CA ASN A 2 2.73 10.24 23.71
C ASN A 2 2.28 8.87 24.24
N ALA A 3 1.08 8.38 23.97
CA ALA A 3 0.59 7.13 24.55
C ALA A 3 1.34 5.87 24.05
N LEU A 4 1.59 5.74 22.73
CA LEU A 4 2.38 4.60 22.20
C LEU A 4 3.86 4.75 22.55
N ILE A 5 4.41 5.97 22.49
CA ILE A 5 5.80 6.24 22.87
C ILE A 5 5.99 6.12 24.39
N GLU A 6 5.04 6.54 25.23
CA GLU A 6 5.10 6.35 26.68
C GLU A 6 4.93 4.87 27.07
N THR A 7 4.03 4.14 26.39
CA THR A 7 3.83 2.71 26.69
C THR A 7 4.99 1.84 26.20
N PHE A 8 5.63 2.21 25.08
CA PHE A 8 6.66 1.37 24.43
C PHE A 8 8.04 2.05 24.32
N GLY A 9 8.13 3.38 24.42
CA GLY A 9 9.34 4.16 24.15
C GLY A 9 10.20 4.46 25.36
N ASN A 10 9.65 4.54 26.56
CA ASN A 10 10.45 4.86 27.76
C ASN A 10 11.35 3.70 28.21
N ASN A 11 11.01 2.46 27.89
CA ASN A 11 11.87 1.31 28.16
C ASN A 11 13.00 1.11 27.13
N SER A 12 12.98 1.84 26.01
CA SER A 12 14.03 1.73 24.97
C SER A 12 15.21 2.69 25.18
N LYS A 13 15.15 3.56 26.21
CA LYS A 13 16.27 4.44 26.58
C LYS A 13 17.35 3.76 27.42
N GLU A 14 17.10 2.55 27.96
CA GLU A 14 18.20 1.74 28.42
C GLU A 14 19.09 1.43 27.22
N LYS A 15 20.32 1.92 27.27
CA LYS A 15 21.40 1.50 26.36
C LYS A 15 21.58 -0.01 26.55
N LEU A 16 20.72 -0.80 25.89
CA LEU A 16 21.03 -2.18 25.60
C LEU A 16 22.42 -2.15 24.97
N GLN A 17 23.42 -2.74 25.62
CA GLN A 17 24.70 -3.02 24.97
C GLN A 17 24.31 -3.71 23.66
N LYS A 18 24.62 -3.03 22.54
CA LYS A 18 24.16 -3.44 21.23
C LYS A 18 24.55 -4.90 21.01
N PRO A 19 23.60 -5.86 20.94
CA PRO A 19 23.99 -7.24 20.67
C PRO A 19 24.71 -7.25 19.31
N ASN A 20 25.74 -8.06 19.20
CA ASN A 20 26.38 -8.25 17.91
C ASN A 20 25.44 -9.08 17.03
N PHE A 21 24.66 -8.40 16.18
CA PHE A 21 23.69 -9.00 15.27
C PHE A 21 24.33 -9.76 14.10
N ASP A 22 25.67 -9.67 13.92
CA ASP A 22 26.40 -10.47 12.93
C ASP A 22 26.48 -11.94 13.35
N THR A 23 26.23 -12.25 14.62
CA THR A 23 26.19 -13.62 15.12
C THR A 23 24.81 -14.24 14.95
N ARG A 24 24.73 -15.58 14.81
CA ARG A 24 23.47 -16.33 14.78
C ARG A 24 22.61 -16.03 16.00
N ILE A 25 23.21 -16.06 17.19
CA ILE A 25 22.51 -15.80 18.47
C ILE A 25 21.97 -14.37 18.50
N GLY A 26 22.75 -13.40 18.05
CA GLY A 26 22.29 -12.00 17.95
C GLY A 26 21.08 -11.85 17.03
N ARG A 27 21.06 -12.53 15.89
CA ARG A 27 19.93 -12.52 14.95
C ARG A 27 18.69 -13.19 15.54
N GLU A 28 18.82 -14.34 16.20
CA GLU A 28 17.71 -15.03 16.87
C GLU A 28 17.11 -14.16 17.98
N PHE A 29 17.96 -13.47 18.76
CA PHE A 29 17.50 -12.52 19.78
C PHE A 29 16.74 -11.34 19.16
N LEU A 30 17.24 -10.78 18.05
CA LEU A 30 16.57 -9.70 17.32
C LEU A 30 15.20 -10.13 16.82
N ALA A 31 15.10 -11.31 16.20
CA ALA A 31 13.83 -11.86 15.71
C ALA A 31 12.82 -12.02 16.86
N PHE A 32 13.23 -12.57 17.99
CA PHE A 32 12.41 -12.72 19.20
C PHE A 32 11.94 -11.36 19.74
N TYR A 33 12.85 -10.38 19.83
CA TYR A 33 12.53 -9.03 20.30
C TYR A 33 11.50 -8.36 19.40
N LEU A 34 11.70 -8.38 18.08
CA LEU A 34 10.77 -7.80 17.10
C LEU A 34 9.39 -8.48 17.17
N GLN A 35 9.36 -9.82 17.25
CA GLN A 35 8.11 -10.56 17.41
C GLN A 35 7.34 -10.15 18.65
N THR A 36 8.06 -9.97 19.76
CA THR A 36 7.47 -9.51 21.04
C THR A 36 6.88 -8.12 20.89
N LYS A 37 7.58 -7.20 20.22
CA LYS A 37 7.10 -5.83 19.97
C LYS A 37 5.88 -5.81 19.06
N PHE A 38 5.86 -6.59 17.98
CA PHE A 38 4.66 -6.73 17.14
C PHE A 38 3.46 -7.25 17.92
N LYS A 39 3.65 -8.28 18.76
CA LYS A 39 2.58 -8.77 19.64
C LYS A 39 2.06 -7.68 20.59
N GLN A 40 2.93 -6.81 21.10
CA GLN A 40 2.52 -5.68 21.94
C GLN A 40 1.66 -4.68 21.15
N ILE A 41 2.03 -4.33 19.92
CA ILE A 41 1.24 -3.45 19.03
C ILE A 41 -0.15 -4.04 18.79
N LEU A 42 -0.22 -5.32 18.44
CA LEU A 42 -1.49 -6.01 18.17
C LEU A 42 -2.39 -6.08 19.43
N ASN A 43 -1.78 -6.32 20.59
CA ASN A 43 -2.53 -6.34 21.84
C ASN A 43 -3.03 -4.95 22.23
N TYR A 44 -2.26 -3.89 21.94
CA TYR A 44 -2.69 -2.50 22.15
C TYR A 44 -3.86 -2.15 21.25
N ASP A 45 -3.78 -2.44 19.94
CA ASP A 45 -4.83 -2.27 18.97
C ASP A 45 -6.15 -2.91 19.43
N LYS A 46 -6.07 -4.16 19.84
CA LYS A 46 -7.22 -4.94 20.33
C LYS A 46 -7.80 -4.39 21.61
N LYS A 47 -6.94 -4.04 22.60
CA LYS A 47 -7.33 -3.55 23.92
C LYS A 47 -8.00 -2.18 23.86
N ASN A 48 -7.47 -1.28 23.02
CA ASN A 48 -7.96 0.09 22.91
C ASN A 48 -9.05 0.25 21.85
N LYS A 49 -9.44 -0.85 21.17
CA LYS A 49 -10.49 -0.87 20.13
C LYS A 49 -10.20 0.06 18.94
N GLU A 50 -8.92 0.27 18.64
CA GLU A 50 -8.52 1.03 17.46
C GLU A 50 -8.86 0.27 16.18
N HIS A 51 -8.80 -1.09 16.26
CA HIS A 51 -9.19 -1.99 15.19
C HIS A 51 -8.52 -1.67 13.84
N LEU A 52 -7.25 -1.23 13.87
CA LEU A 52 -6.50 -0.99 12.66
C LEU A 52 -6.24 -2.31 11.93
N PHE A 53 -5.85 -3.35 12.67
CA PHE A 53 -5.55 -4.67 12.10
C PHE A 53 -6.78 -5.56 12.21
N LEU A 54 -7.47 -5.79 11.08
CA LEU A 54 -8.61 -6.71 11.02
C LEU A 54 -8.14 -8.16 10.97
N GLU A 55 -7.07 -8.42 10.22
CA GLU A 55 -6.48 -9.75 10.09
C GLU A 55 -4.98 -9.65 9.82
N ILE A 56 -4.21 -10.55 10.40
CA ILE A 56 -2.79 -10.80 10.07
C ILE A 56 -2.64 -12.30 10.01
N LYS A 57 -2.08 -12.82 8.91
CA LYS A 57 -1.81 -14.26 8.79
C LYS A 57 -0.82 -14.73 9.83
N ASP A 58 -1.08 -15.88 10.43
CA ASP A 58 -0.32 -16.40 11.57
C ASP A 58 1.18 -16.58 11.28
N ASP A 59 1.52 -16.98 10.06
CA ASP A 59 2.90 -17.22 9.62
C ASP A 59 3.61 -15.97 9.09
N PHE A 60 2.86 -14.88 8.83
CA PHE A 60 3.42 -13.68 8.21
C PHE A 60 4.52 -13.04 9.08
N ILE A 61 4.22 -12.76 10.34
CA ILE A 61 5.17 -12.05 11.22
C ILE A 61 6.48 -12.85 11.41
N PRO A 62 6.45 -14.15 11.75
CA PRO A 62 7.67 -14.95 11.84
C PRO A 62 8.48 -14.94 10.54
N ASN A 63 7.86 -15.17 9.40
CA ASN A 63 8.53 -15.25 8.11
C ASN A 63 9.13 -13.89 7.70
N PHE A 64 8.40 -12.81 7.91
CA PHE A 64 8.88 -11.46 7.60
C PHE A 64 10.07 -11.05 8.50
N LEU A 65 10.00 -11.37 9.79
CA LEU A 65 11.08 -11.07 10.73
C LEU A 65 12.33 -11.91 10.45
N ASP A 66 12.17 -13.19 10.11
CA ASP A 66 13.28 -14.04 9.68
C ASP A 66 13.99 -13.45 8.47
N ARG A 67 13.20 -13.00 7.48
CA ARG A 67 13.74 -12.33 6.30
C ARG A 67 14.50 -11.04 6.64
N LEU A 68 13.94 -10.16 7.47
CA LEU A 68 14.59 -8.91 7.87
C LEU A 68 15.93 -9.15 8.57
N VAL A 69 15.98 -10.18 9.40
CA VAL A 69 17.16 -10.52 10.21
C VAL A 69 18.25 -11.20 9.39
N ASN A 70 17.87 -12.11 8.47
CA ASN A 70 18.83 -12.90 7.72
C ASN A 70 19.25 -12.25 6.38
N TYR A 71 18.45 -11.30 5.88
CA TYR A 71 18.73 -10.61 4.60
C TYR A 71 18.51 -9.09 4.73
N PRO A 72 19.20 -8.41 5.66
CA PRO A 72 18.99 -6.99 5.94
C PRO A 72 19.34 -6.08 4.76
N GLU A 73 20.16 -6.54 3.83
CA GLU A 73 20.55 -5.80 2.62
C GLU A 73 19.43 -5.77 1.57
N LYS A 74 18.54 -6.76 1.56
CA LYS A 74 17.45 -6.84 0.56
C LYS A 74 16.42 -5.73 0.76
N LYS A 75 15.92 -5.22 -0.36
CA LYS A 75 14.83 -4.23 -0.36
C LYS A 75 13.53 -4.89 0.08
N ILE A 76 12.65 -4.08 0.68
CA ILE A 76 11.32 -4.50 1.11
C ILE A 76 10.31 -4.00 0.10
N MET A 77 9.60 -4.93 -0.54
CA MET A 77 8.54 -4.65 -1.49
C MET A 77 7.17 -4.79 -0.82
N ILE A 78 6.38 -3.74 -0.82
CA ILE A 78 5.06 -3.69 -0.19
C ILE A 78 3.99 -3.42 -1.25
N GLY A 79 3.02 -4.32 -1.37
CA GLY A 79 1.83 -4.13 -2.19
C GLY A 79 0.65 -3.69 -1.35
N ILE A 80 -0.04 -2.61 -1.75
CA ILE A 80 -1.26 -2.13 -1.07
C ILE A 80 -2.41 -2.11 -2.05
N THR A 81 -3.43 -2.91 -1.79
CA THR A 81 -4.67 -2.94 -2.58
C THR A 81 -5.92 -2.73 -1.72
N GLY A 82 -7.05 -2.71 -2.35
CA GLY A 82 -8.39 -2.54 -1.76
C GLY A 82 -9.31 -1.87 -2.77
N GLU A 83 -10.61 -1.96 -2.58
CA GLU A 83 -11.58 -1.41 -3.53
C GLU A 83 -11.51 0.13 -3.58
N SER A 84 -12.15 0.71 -4.58
CA SER A 84 -12.21 2.18 -4.73
C SER A 84 -12.78 2.84 -3.48
N ALA A 85 -12.19 3.97 -3.10
CA ALA A 85 -12.52 4.74 -1.89
C ALA A 85 -12.33 4.00 -0.55
N SER A 86 -11.57 2.89 -0.53
CA SER A 86 -11.22 2.19 0.73
C SER A 86 -10.24 2.97 1.63
N GLY A 87 -9.51 3.96 1.10
CA GLY A 87 -8.55 4.76 1.86
C GLY A 87 -7.08 4.49 1.54
N LYS A 88 -6.77 3.59 0.58
CA LYS A 88 -5.39 3.29 0.16
C LYS A 88 -4.54 4.54 -0.09
N SER A 89 -5.01 5.39 -1.00
CA SER A 89 -4.26 6.59 -1.39
C SER A 89 -4.11 7.58 -0.23
N THR A 90 -5.12 7.69 0.64
CA THR A 90 -5.03 8.52 1.85
C THR A 90 -3.92 8.01 2.78
N ILE A 91 -3.86 6.70 3.00
CA ILE A 91 -2.79 6.05 3.77
C ILE A 91 -1.42 6.33 3.14
N CYS A 92 -1.30 6.17 1.82
CA CYS A 92 -0.05 6.44 1.11
C CYS A 92 0.33 7.92 1.13
N ASP A 93 -0.63 8.85 1.11
CA ASP A 93 -0.36 10.28 1.23
C ASP A 93 0.17 10.66 2.61
N GLU A 94 -0.34 10.04 3.68
CA GLU A 94 0.23 10.23 5.01
C GLU A 94 1.63 9.63 5.14
N ILE A 95 1.86 8.45 4.57
CA ILE A 95 3.22 7.89 4.50
C ILE A 95 4.16 8.85 3.74
N ARG A 96 3.72 9.45 2.62
CA ARG A 96 4.52 10.46 1.88
C ARG A 96 4.87 11.68 2.73
N LYS A 97 3.95 12.16 3.58
CA LYS A 97 4.24 13.26 4.51
C LYS A 97 5.34 12.87 5.50
N ILE A 98 5.21 11.70 6.13
CA ILE A 98 6.22 11.18 7.08
C ILE A 98 7.58 11.02 6.38
N ILE A 99 7.59 10.47 5.16
CA ILE A 99 8.79 10.32 4.35
C ILE A 99 9.49 11.67 4.17
N LYS A 100 8.73 12.70 3.78
CA LYS A 100 9.27 14.05 3.53
C LYS A 100 9.79 14.69 4.81
N GLU A 101 9.04 14.60 5.90
CA GLU A 101 9.40 15.20 7.19
C GLU A 101 10.63 14.54 7.82
N LYS A 102 10.76 13.23 7.68
CA LYS A 102 11.81 12.42 8.33
C LYS A 102 12.91 11.95 7.38
N ASN A 103 12.88 12.39 6.11
CA ASN A 103 13.82 12.00 5.06
C ASN A 103 14.02 10.47 4.98
N MET A 104 12.90 9.73 4.97
CA MET A 104 12.92 8.27 4.95
C MET A 104 13.16 7.74 3.53
N PRO A 105 14.01 6.73 3.33
CA PRO A 105 14.31 6.15 2.01
C PRO A 105 13.19 5.19 1.57
N ILE A 106 12.00 5.74 1.29
CA ILE A 106 10.82 4.99 0.82
C ILE A 106 10.40 5.52 -0.54
N THR A 107 10.11 4.62 -1.48
CA THR A 107 9.52 4.90 -2.78
C THR A 107 8.04 4.52 -2.76
N ILE A 108 7.16 5.37 -3.30
CA ILE A 108 5.74 5.04 -3.46
C ILE A 108 5.34 5.22 -4.92
N ILE A 109 4.82 4.15 -5.52
CA ILE A 109 4.30 4.10 -6.88
C ILE A 109 2.79 3.87 -6.84
N ASN A 110 2.06 4.60 -7.69
CA ASN A 110 0.67 4.36 -7.94
C ASN A 110 0.52 3.43 -9.16
N ALA A 111 0.01 2.20 -8.91
CA ALA A 111 -0.22 1.20 -9.96
C ALA A 111 -1.32 1.63 -10.97
N ASP A 112 -2.21 2.56 -10.59
CA ASP A 112 -3.24 3.08 -11.49
C ASP A 112 -2.62 3.94 -12.63
N ASN A 113 -1.35 4.39 -12.49
CA ASN A 113 -0.62 5.01 -13.60
C ASN A 113 -0.29 4.02 -14.74
N TYR A 114 -0.42 2.72 -14.51
CA TYR A 114 -0.15 1.68 -15.49
C TYR A 114 -1.37 1.27 -16.32
N PHE A 115 -2.48 2.00 -16.22
CA PHE A 115 -3.58 1.86 -17.20
C PHE A 115 -3.06 2.04 -18.63
N ARG A 116 -3.57 1.22 -19.54
CA ARG A 116 -3.30 1.38 -20.98
C ARG A 116 -3.95 2.66 -21.49
N ASP A 117 -3.40 3.22 -22.54
CA ASP A 117 -4.02 4.33 -23.26
C ASP A 117 -5.30 3.83 -23.95
N ILE A 118 -6.41 4.44 -23.61
CA ILE A 118 -7.73 4.18 -24.21
C ILE A 118 -8.35 5.45 -24.80
N SER A 119 -7.50 6.46 -25.06
CA SER A 119 -7.96 7.78 -25.55
C SER A 119 -8.74 7.68 -26.88
N ASP A 120 -8.36 6.76 -27.75
CA ASP A 120 -9.08 6.56 -29.02
C ASP A 120 -10.46 5.93 -28.80
N LEU A 121 -10.60 5.05 -27.80
CA LEU A 121 -11.92 4.56 -27.42
C LEU A 121 -12.76 5.66 -26.80
N ILE A 122 -12.18 6.51 -25.94
CA ILE A 122 -12.90 7.65 -25.37
C ILE A 122 -13.34 8.65 -26.46
N LYS A 123 -12.49 8.94 -27.45
CA LYS A 123 -12.88 9.77 -28.62
C LYS A 123 -14.04 9.16 -29.41
N LYS A 124 -13.99 7.84 -29.61
CA LYS A 124 -15.04 7.11 -30.37
C LYS A 124 -16.38 7.10 -29.63
N TYR A 125 -16.39 6.84 -28.35
CA TYR A 125 -17.60 6.67 -27.53
C TYR A 125 -18.05 7.95 -26.82
N GLY A 126 -17.17 8.95 -26.67
CA GLY A 126 -17.46 10.26 -26.07
C GLY A 126 -17.18 10.31 -24.55
N SER A 127 -17.36 9.22 -23.81
CA SER A 127 -17.08 9.18 -22.36
C SER A 127 -16.83 7.76 -21.84
N PHE A 128 -16.25 7.66 -20.64
CA PHE A 128 -16.07 6.39 -19.94
C PHE A 128 -17.40 5.68 -19.65
N ASP A 129 -18.45 6.42 -19.34
CA ASP A 129 -19.74 5.82 -19.00
C ASP A 129 -20.40 5.21 -20.23
N ILE A 130 -20.35 5.90 -21.38
CA ILE A 130 -20.86 5.37 -22.65
C ILE A 130 -20.01 4.17 -23.09
N LEU A 131 -18.69 4.20 -22.88
CA LEU A 131 -17.82 3.07 -23.17
C LEU A 131 -18.22 1.83 -22.36
N ARG A 132 -18.49 1.99 -21.06
CA ARG A 132 -18.97 0.92 -20.17
C ARG A 132 -20.37 0.43 -20.55
N ASP A 133 -21.28 1.35 -20.89
CA ASP A 133 -22.63 1.00 -21.36
C ASP A 133 -22.59 0.13 -22.64
N ASN A 134 -21.55 0.26 -23.45
CA ASN A 134 -21.28 -0.56 -24.63
C ASN A 134 -20.51 -1.85 -24.29
N GLY A 135 -20.42 -2.24 -23.02
CA GLY A 135 -19.86 -3.50 -22.57
C GLY A 135 -18.35 -3.54 -22.41
N HIS A 136 -17.67 -2.39 -22.49
CA HIS A 136 -16.23 -2.35 -22.21
C HIS A 136 -15.96 -2.31 -20.71
N ASP A 137 -15.31 -3.33 -20.21
CA ASP A 137 -14.89 -3.43 -18.80
C ASP A 137 -13.56 -2.70 -18.59
N VAL A 138 -13.64 -1.41 -18.34
CA VAL A 138 -12.46 -0.51 -18.28
C VAL A 138 -11.52 -0.87 -17.14
N ASP A 139 -12.04 -1.45 -16.05
CA ASP A 139 -11.29 -1.78 -14.84
C ASP A 139 -10.72 -3.21 -14.85
N ALA A 140 -10.92 -3.94 -15.96
CA ALA A 140 -10.40 -5.30 -16.11
C ALA A 140 -8.86 -5.34 -16.14
N PRO A 141 -8.23 -6.42 -15.64
CA PRO A 141 -6.77 -6.55 -15.59
C PRO A 141 -6.05 -6.33 -16.92
N GLU A 142 -6.66 -6.71 -18.05
CA GLU A 142 -6.12 -6.52 -19.40
C GLU A 142 -5.96 -5.06 -19.81
N ASN A 143 -6.64 -4.15 -19.14
CA ASN A 143 -6.51 -2.70 -19.37
C ASN A 143 -5.33 -2.09 -18.61
N PHE A 144 -4.57 -2.89 -17.88
CA PHE A 144 -3.33 -2.48 -17.25
C PHE A 144 -2.12 -3.03 -18.03
N ARG A 145 -1.02 -2.31 -17.96
CA ARG A 145 0.32 -2.75 -18.41
C ARG A 145 0.97 -3.56 -17.30
N LEU A 146 0.39 -4.73 -16.97
CA LEU A 146 0.87 -5.57 -15.86
C LEU A 146 2.28 -6.08 -16.08
N ASP A 147 2.64 -6.38 -17.33
CA ASP A 147 3.98 -6.71 -17.79
C ASP A 147 5.00 -5.62 -17.45
N LEU A 148 4.68 -4.36 -17.78
CA LEU A 148 5.53 -3.22 -17.47
C LEU A 148 5.59 -2.94 -15.97
N LEU A 149 4.46 -3.04 -15.25
CA LEU A 149 4.43 -2.85 -13.79
C LEU A 149 5.27 -3.92 -13.10
N PHE A 150 5.19 -5.17 -13.53
CA PHE A 150 6.01 -6.27 -13.03
C PHE A 150 7.51 -6.04 -13.29
N GLU A 151 7.88 -5.69 -14.52
CA GLU A 151 9.26 -5.35 -14.89
C GLU A 151 9.80 -4.21 -14.02
N HIS A 152 9.04 -3.14 -13.85
CA HIS A 152 9.41 -1.99 -13.03
C HIS A 152 9.54 -2.37 -11.54
N ALA A 153 8.65 -3.22 -11.02
CA ALA A 153 8.73 -3.71 -9.65
C ALA A 153 10.02 -4.53 -9.42
N LEU A 154 10.39 -5.41 -10.37
CA LEU A 154 11.65 -6.16 -10.30
C LEU A 154 12.87 -5.24 -10.38
N LYS A 155 12.92 -4.28 -11.30
CA LYS A 155 14.00 -3.30 -11.40
C LYS A 155 14.20 -2.55 -10.08
N LEU A 156 13.12 -2.07 -9.47
CA LEU A 156 13.21 -1.37 -8.19
C LEU A 156 13.67 -2.29 -7.06
N LYS A 157 13.22 -3.55 -7.06
CA LYS A 157 13.69 -4.58 -6.10
C LYS A 157 15.18 -4.83 -6.20
N ASP A 158 15.71 -4.79 -7.42
CA ASP A 158 17.13 -4.99 -7.73
C ASP A 158 17.98 -3.71 -7.56
N GLY A 159 17.34 -2.58 -7.25
CA GLY A 159 18.03 -1.32 -6.96
C GLY A 159 18.13 -0.35 -8.13
N PHE A 160 17.51 -0.65 -9.27
CA PHE A 160 17.52 0.22 -10.44
C PHE A 160 16.40 1.24 -10.41
N ASP A 161 16.69 2.47 -10.79
CA ASP A 161 15.69 3.52 -11.01
C ASP A 161 14.88 3.22 -12.27
N ILE A 162 13.65 3.73 -12.32
CA ILE A 162 12.76 3.53 -13.46
C ILE A 162 12.11 4.85 -13.91
N ASN A 163 11.56 4.84 -15.12
CA ASN A 163 10.66 5.88 -15.61
C ASN A 163 9.25 5.31 -15.73
N ALA A 164 8.41 5.58 -14.73
CA ALA A 164 7.04 5.08 -14.67
C ALA A 164 6.12 5.84 -15.66
N PRO A 165 5.05 5.21 -16.17
CA PRO A 165 4.03 5.89 -16.94
C PRO A 165 3.20 6.82 -16.03
N LYS A 166 2.43 7.72 -16.67
CA LYS A 166 1.44 8.59 -16.02
C LYS A 166 0.10 8.47 -16.74
N TYR A 167 -0.91 8.03 -16.02
CA TYR A 167 -2.29 8.04 -16.52
C TYR A 167 -2.97 9.36 -16.16
N LEU A 168 -3.59 10.02 -17.15
CA LEU A 168 -4.24 11.31 -16.93
C LEU A 168 -5.67 11.12 -16.44
N THR A 169 -5.95 11.59 -15.23
CA THR A 169 -7.25 11.47 -14.54
C THR A 169 -8.26 12.55 -14.95
N ASN A 170 -8.07 13.16 -16.14
CA ASN A 170 -8.90 14.24 -16.66
C ASN A 170 -10.04 13.76 -17.60
N GLY A 171 -10.31 12.47 -17.61
CA GLY A 171 -11.38 11.88 -18.43
C GLY A 171 -10.99 11.59 -19.88
N THR A 172 -9.75 11.86 -20.31
CA THR A 172 -9.30 11.64 -21.70
C THR A 172 -8.87 10.21 -22.00
N GLY A 173 -8.58 9.40 -20.97
CA GLY A 173 -8.06 8.04 -21.14
C GLY A 173 -6.61 7.98 -21.63
N VAL A 174 -5.88 9.09 -21.61
CA VAL A 174 -4.48 9.18 -22.06
C VAL A 174 -3.51 8.60 -21.06
N SER A 175 -2.58 7.78 -21.53
CA SER A 175 -1.44 7.24 -20.76
C SER A 175 -0.13 7.66 -21.41
N VAL A 176 0.71 8.40 -20.67
CA VAL A 176 2.01 8.88 -21.13
C VAL A 176 3.10 7.96 -20.57
N LEU A 177 3.86 7.31 -21.43
CA LEU A 177 4.98 6.45 -21.01
C LEU A 177 6.19 7.29 -20.55
N ASN A 178 7.02 6.70 -19.67
CA ASN A 178 8.27 7.29 -19.17
C ASN A 178 8.13 8.72 -18.60
N ALA A 179 6.98 9.01 -17.98
CA ALA A 179 6.61 10.37 -17.60
C ALA A 179 7.04 10.72 -16.14
N ILE A 180 7.37 9.73 -15.32
CA ILE A 180 7.68 9.94 -13.90
C ILE A 180 8.99 9.22 -13.58
N GLU A 181 10.04 9.98 -13.24
CA GLU A 181 11.28 9.41 -12.69
C GLU A 181 11.04 8.90 -11.27
N VAL A 182 11.42 7.66 -11.01
CA VAL A 182 11.24 6.98 -9.72
C VAL A 182 12.57 6.38 -9.27
N LYS A 183 13.04 6.83 -8.11
CA LYS A 183 14.25 6.32 -7.48
C LYS A 183 13.96 5.05 -6.68
N SER A 184 14.88 4.09 -6.77
CA SER A 184 14.80 2.86 -5.99
C SER A 184 15.36 3.07 -4.59
N ASN A 185 14.49 3.05 -3.58
CA ASN A 185 14.86 3.15 -2.18
C ASN A 185 14.82 1.80 -1.45
N LYS A 186 15.18 1.78 -0.16
CA LYS A 186 15.21 0.57 0.68
C LYS A 186 13.82 -0.09 0.80
N ILE A 187 12.78 0.73 0.90
CA ILE A 187 11.38 0.28 0.95
C ILE A 187 10.69 0.80 -0.31
N VAL A 188 10.02 -0.08 -1.02
CA VAL A 188 9.21 0.26 -2.21
C VAL A 188 7.77 -0.15 -1.96
N VAL A 189 6.87 0.81 -2.03
CA VAL A 189 5.41 0.62 -1.90
C VAL A 189 4.79 0.78 -3.28
N ILE A 190 4.02 -0.20 -3.71
CA ILE A 190 3.19 -0.12 -4.92
C ILE A 190 1.73 -0.20 -4.48
N GLU A 191 1.00 0.91 -4.63
CA GLU A 191 -0.40 1.02 -4.23
C GLU A 191 -1.30 1.12 -5.45
N GLY A 192 -2.51 0.60 -5.34
CA GLY A 192 -3.54 0.72 -6.38
C GLY A 192 -4.22 -0.60 -6.69
N MET A 193 -5.16 -0.54 -7.63
CA MET A 193 -5.97 -1.69 -8.02
C MET A 193 -5.09 -2.83 -8.57
N ALA A 194 -4.18 -2.50 -9.47
CA ALA A 194 -3.35 -3.46 -10.18
C ALA A 194 -2.23 -4.08 -9.33
N SER A 195 -1.97 -3.58 -8.12
CA SER A 195 -0.86 -4.06 -7.28
C SER A 195 -0.99 -5.55 -6.92
N MET A 196 -2.21 -6.09 -6.81
CA MET A 196 -2.43 -7.50 -6.45
C MET A 196 -2.84 -8.39 -7.64
N PHE A 197 -2.75 -7.90 -8.87
CA PHE A 197 -2.93 -8.75 -10.05
C PHE A 197 -1.68 -9.55 -10.36
N GLU A 198 -1.86 -10.75 -10.92
CA GLU A 198 -0.75 -11.55 -11.47
C GLU A 198 -0.13 -10.84 -12.68
N PRO A 199 1.19 -10.87 -12.82
CA PRO A 199 2.20 -11.48 -11.94
C PRO A 199 2.71 -10.54 -10.84
N VAL A 200 2.20 -9.32 -10.74
CA VAL A 200 2.77 -8.23 -9.89
C VAL A 200 2.77 -8.60 -8.40
N ARG A 201 1.71 -9.26 -7.93
CA ARG A 201 1.58 -9.63 -6.51
C ARG A 201 2.73 -10.52 -5.99
N ASP A 202 3.39 -11.28 -6.87
CA ASP A 202 4.42 -12.24 -6.47
C ASP A 202 5.78 -11.59 -6.18
N VAL A 203 5.92 -10.29 -6.50
CA VAL A 203 7.11 -9.50 -6.19
C VAL A 203 7.14 -9.06 -4.73
N PHE A 204 5.98 -8.94 -4.08
CA PHE A 204 5.85 -8.33 -2.76
C PHE A 204 6.23 -9.27 -1.63
N ASP A 205 6.95 -8.70 -0.68
CA ASP A 205 7.28 -9.30 0.61
C ASP A 205 6.16 -9.10 1.63
N ILE A 206 5.39 -8.01 1.47
CA ILE A 206 4.24 -7.67 2.31
C ILE A 206 3.07 -7.30 1.39
N LYS A 207 1.94 -7.96 1.58
CA LYS A 207 0.70 -7.73 0.83
C LYS A 207 -0.37 -7.23 1.78
N ILE A 208 -0.82 -6.00 1.58
CA ILE A 208 -1.80 -5.32 2.43
C ILE A 208 -3.10 -5.11 1.65
N TYR A 209 -4.21 -5.53 2.25
CA TYR A 209 -5.55 -5.21 1.76
C TYR A 209 -6.19 -4.18 2.69
N VAL A 210 -6.68 -3.07 2.11
CA VAL A 210 -7.41 -2.04 2.85
C VAL A 210 -8.90 -2.31 2.72
N GLU A 211 -9.51 -2.77 3.81
CA GLU A 211 -10.93 -3.08 3.88
C GLU A 211 -11.72 -1.89 4.44
N THR A 212 -12.82 -1.56 3.77
CA THR A 212 -13.75 -0.51 4.20
C THR A 212 -15.14 -0.92 3.78
N SER A 213 -16.12 -0.71 4.65
CA SER A 213 -17.51 -1.06 4.35
C SER A 213 -18.02 -0.35 3.09
N LYS A 214 -18.83 -1.05 2.30
CA LYS A 214 -19.45 -0.50 1.08
C LYS A 214 -20.15 0.83 1.33
N LYS A 215 -20.83 0.97 2.48
CA LYS A 215 -21.53 2.20 2.87
C LYS A 215 -20.58 3.39 2.96
N ILE A 216 -19.45 3.22 3.62
CA ILE A 216 -18.45 4.28 3.80
C ILE A 216 -17.71 4.55 2.49
N ARG A 217 -17.35 3.51 1.72
CA ARG A 217 -16.74 3.66 0.39
C ARG A 217 -17.63 4.46 -0.55
N LYS A 218 -18.96 4.15 -0.60
CA LYS A 218 -19.92 4.91 -1.41
C LYS A 218 -19.97 6.37 -0.97
N LYS A 219 -20.07 6.63 0.33
CA LYS A 219 -20.08 7.99 0.87
C LYS A 219 -18.83 8.77 0.42
N ARG A 220 -17.64 8.22 0.66
CA ARG A 220 -16.35 8.85 0.27
C ARG A 220 -16.25 9.07 -1.24
N PHE A 221 -16.74 8.12 -2.06
CA PHE A 221 -16.74 8.24 -3.51
C PHE A 221 -17.61 9.41 -3.99
N LEU A 222 -18.83 9.53 -3.46
CA LEU A 222 -19.75 10.60 -3.83
C LEU A 222 -19.30 11.97 -3.30
N GLU A 223 -18.73 12.05 -2.11
CA GLU A 223 -18.11 13.27 -1.59
C GLU A 223 -16.96 13.76 -2.48
N ARG A 224 -16.11 12.84 -2.95
CA ARG A 224 -15.03 13.15 -3.90
C ARG A 224 -15.57 13.59 -5.27
N ALA A 225 -16.64 12.98 -5.77
CA ALA A 225 -17.31 13.40 -7.00
C ALA A 225 -17.88 14.83 -6.87
N LYS A 226 -18.53 15.14 -5.75
CA LYS A 226 -19.02 16.47 -5.44
C LYS A 226 -17.90 17.50 -5.37
N PHE A 227 -16.80 17.18 -4.70
CA PHE A 227 -15.61 18.07 -4.63
C PHE A 227 -15.01 18.36 -6.02
N ARG A 228 -15.13 17.42 -6.95
CA ARG A 228 -14.67 17.57 -8.36
C ARG A 228 -15.71 18.22 -9.26
N ASN A 229 -16.82 18.73 -8.72
CA ASN A 229 -17.94 19.30 -9.44
C ASN A 229 -18.52 18.36 -10.52
N GLN A 230 -18.51 17.04 -10.26
CA GLN A 230 -19.13 16.05 -11.14
C GLN A 230 -20.64 16.05 -10.94
N ASP A 231 -21.38 15.78 -12.00
CA ASP A 231 -22.82 15.55 -11.91
C ASP A 231 -23.12 14.35 -11.00
N MET A 232 -24.05 14.53 -10.05
CA MET A 232 -24.31 13.54 -9.01
C MET A 232 -25.06 12.32 -9.52
N GLU A 233 -25.92 12.45 -10.53
CA GLU A 233 -26.62 11.32 -11.13
C GLU A 233 -25.63 10.42 -11.86
N ASN A 234 -24.74 11.01 -12.66
CA ASN A 234 -23.64 10.31 -13.29
C ASN A 234 -22.68 9.70 -12.27
N ALA A 235 -22.38 10.38 -11.16
CA ALA A 235 -21.52 9.84 -10.11
C ALA A 235 -22.14 8.59 -9.43
N ILE A 236 -23.47 8.57 -9.20
CA ILE A 236 -24.16 7.41 -8.67
C ILE A 236 -24.12 6.24 -9.65
N LYS A 237 -24.34 6.49 -10.94
CA LYS A 237 -24.21 5.47 -11.99
C LYS A 237 -22.78 4.93 -12.06
N HIS A 238 -21.78 5.80 -12.05
CA HIS A 238 -20.36 5.45 -12.05
C HIS A 238 -19.99 4.59 -10.83
N TRP A 239 -20.54 4.90 -9.65
CA TRP A 239 -20.36 4.06 -8.46
C TRP A 239 -20.76 2.60 -8.72
N GLY A 240 -21.85 2.36 -9.45
CA GLY A 240 -22.28 1.01 -9.81
C GLY A 240 -21.22 0.21 -10.56
N TYR A 241 -20.56 0.83 -11.55
CA TYR A 241 -19.47 0.19 -12.31
C TYR A 241 -18.25 -0.08 -11.43
N VAL A 242 -17.84 0.92 -10.65
CA VAL A 242 -16.67 0.82 -9.75
C VAL A 242 -16.88 -0.25 -8.67
N GLU A 243 -18.08 -0.35 -8.11
CA GLU A 243 -18.43 -1.41 -7.16
C GLU A 243 -18.42 -2.79 -7.82
N GLY A 244 -18.99 -2.91 -9.02
CA GLY A 244 -18.95 -4.15 -9.80
C GLY A 244 -17.53 -4.62 -10.10
N ALA A 245 -16.66 -3.72 -10.55
CA ALA A 245 -15.25 -4.01 -10.78
C ALA A 245 -14.52 -4.39 -9.47
N GLY A 246 -14.82 -3.70 -8.37
CA GLY A 246 -14.29 -4.03 -7.04
C GLY A 246 -14.61 -5.45 -6.62
N LEU A 247 -15.86 -5.86 -6.75
CA LEU A 247 -16.32 -7.22 -6.43
C LEU A 247 -15.69 -8.28 -7.35
N LYS A 248 -15.56 -7.96 -8.64
CA LYS A 248 -15.06 -8.91 -9.66
C LYS A 248 -13.55 -9.11 -9.60
N TYR A 249 -12.78 -8.03 -9.43
CA TYR A 249 -11.32 -8.06 -9.61
C TYR A 249 -10.52 -7.83 -8.34
N ILE A 250 -11.03 -6.98 -7.41
CA ILE A 250 -10.23 -6.55 -6.27
C ILE A 250 -10.51 -7.42 -5.04
N GLN A 251 -11.79 -7.61 -4.70
CA GLN A 251 -12.17 -8.41 -3.53
C GLN A 251 -11.59 -9.83 -3.54
N PRO A 252 -11.53 -10.56 -4.68
CA PRO A 252 -10.91 -11.87 -4.73
C PRO A 252 -9.41 -11.86 -4.38
N SER A 253 -8.72 -10.73 -4.53
CA SER A 253 -7.30 -10.62 -4.18
C SER A 253 -7.04 -10.58 -2.67
N LYS A 254 -8.07 -10.29 -1.86
CA LYS A 254 -7.99 -10.26 -0.39
C LYS A 254 -7.38 -11.55 0.20
N LYS A 255 -7.69 -12.70 -0.38
CA LYS A 255 -7.15 -14.02 0.05
C LYS A 255 -5.62 -14.12 -0.02
N TYR A 256 -4.97 -13.29 -0.86
CA TYR A 256 -3.52 -13.29 -1.02
C TYR A 256 -2.82 -12.31 -0.07
N SER A 257 -3.58 -11.47 0.65
CA SER A 257 -3.01 -10.48 1.55
C SER A 257 -2.45 -11.15 2.80
N ASP A 258 -1.34 -10.61 3.30
CA ASP A 258 -0.71 -11.01 4.54
C ASP A 258 -1.32 -10.25 5.72
N ILE A 259 -1.76 -9.01 5.46
CA ILE A 259 -2.38 -8.11 6.42
C ILE A 259 -3.64 -7.50 5.81
N ILE A 260 -4.72 -7.49 6.57
CA ILE A 260 -5.93 -6.73 6.27
C ILE A 260 -6.06 -5.61 7.27
N ILE A 261 -6.04 -4.37 6.79
CA ILE A 261 -6.21 -3.18 7.64
C ILE A 261 -7.57 -2.53 7.44
N ASN A 262 -8.07 -1.95 8.52
CA ASN A 262 -9.33 -1.22 8.53
C ASN A 262 -9.14 0.19 7.96
N GLY A 263 -9.65 0.45 6.77
CA GLY A 263 -9.63 1.77 6.16
C GLY A 263 -10.59 2.79 6.82
N GLU A 264 -11.33 2.38 7.86
CA GLU A 264 -12.17 3.25 8.70
C GLU A 264 -11.50 3.59 10.05
N ALA A 265 -10.35 2.96 10.37
CA ALA A 265 -9.59 3.25 11.57
C ALA A 265 -9.05 4.67 11.56
N ASP A 266 -8.77 5.19 12.74
CA ASP A 266 -8.18 6.51 12.90
C ASP A 266 -6.83 6.60 12.21
N LEU A 267 -6.69 7.58 11.33
CA LEU A 267 -5.47 7.78 10.56
C LEU A 267 -4.30 8.21 11.46
N GLU A 268 -4.58 8.95 12.53
CA GLU A 268 -3.55 9.37 13.49
C GLU A 268 -2.95 8.14 14.19
N TYR A 269 -3.77 7.17 14.55
CA TYR A 269 -3.29 5.91 15.11
C TYR A 269 -2.43 5.12 14.09
N PHE A 270 -2.87 5.06 12.83
CA PHE A 270 -2.08 4.45 11.76
C PHE A 270 -0.69 5.09 11.62
N ILE A 271 -0.62 6.42 11.64
CA ILE A 271 0.63 7.19 11.60
C ILE A 271 1.54 6.80 12.77
N GLN A 272 1.00 6.75 14.00
CA GLN A 272 1.75 6.36 15.19
C GLN A 272 2.35 4.95 15.05
N VAL A 273 1.60 4.00 14.49
CA VAL A 273 2.08 2.63 14.24
C VAL A 273 3.21 2.63 13.22
N VAL A 274 3.08 3.36 12.11
CA VAL A 274 4.13 3.47 11.08
C VAL A 274 5.40 4.11 11.64
N GLU A 275 5.28 5.18 12.41
CA GLU A 275 6.40 5.85 13.07
C GLU A 275 7.12 4.92 14.05
N TYR A 276 6.35 4.15 14.81
CA TYR A 276 6.91 3.21 15.77
C TYR A 276 7.67 2.07 15.08
N ILE A 277 7.10 1.49 14.02
CA ILE A 277 7.77 0.45 13.20
C ILE A 277 9.07 1.01 12.60
N ASN A 278 9.01 2.23 12.04
CA ASN A 278 10.19 2.88 11.49
C ASN A 278 11.28 3.13 12.56
N HIS A 279 10.89 3.56 13.76
CA HIS A 279 11.83 3.74 14.86
C HIS A 279 12.52 2.44 15.25
N ILE A 280 11.77 1.33 15.35
CA ILE A 280 12.34 0.01 15.59
C ILE A 280 13.32 -0.36 14.46
N THR A 281 12.92 -0.24 13.20
CA THR A 281 13.72 -0.65 12.05
C THR A 281 15.03 0.15 11.96
N ASN A 282 14.97 1.46 12.18
CA ASN A 282 16.16 2.33 12.15
C ASN A 282 17.10 2.10 13.33
N SER A 283 16.59 1.68 14.48
CA SER A 283 17.44 1.34 15.63
C SER A 283 18.39 0.17 15.35
N PHE A 284 18.09 -0.62 14.32
CA PHE A 284 18.91 -1.75 13.87
C PHE A 284 19.77 -1.45 12.64
N SER A 285 19.39 -0.44 11.82
CA SER A 285 20.11 -0.08 10.58
C SER A 285 21.35 0.78 10.81
N THR A 286 21.54 1.41 11.96
CA THR A 286 22.66 2.32 12.25
C THR A 286 23.96 1.59 12.64
N GLN A 287 24.10 0.31 12.27
CA GLN A 287 25.26 -0.54 12.64
C GLN A 287 26.01 -1.17 11.47
N SER A 288 25.70 -0.76 10.21
CA SER A 288 26.51 -1.13 9.03
C SER A 288 27.45 -0.03 8.64
#